data_6f37008f7cab39e2eef302180df33367
#
_entry.id   6f37008f7cab39e2eef302180df33367
#
_cell.length_a   1.000
_cell.length_b   1.000
_cell.length_c   1.000
_cell.angle_alpha   90.00
_cell.angle_beta   90.00
_cell.angle_gamma   90.00
#
_symmetry.space_group_name_H-M   'P 1'
#
loop_
_entity.id
_entity.type
_entity.pdbx_description
1 polymer ?
#
loop_
_entity_poly.entity_id
_entity_poly.type
_entity_poly.pdbx_seq_one_letter_code
_entity_poly.pdbx_strand_id
1 'polypeptide(L)'
;VSTQLGHLLGLFVAGPVDTRDFFQAVEIIHGQGGLAVLAHPFEHSRDGARLAPAVPLLDGVEVWNSRADRKLRDANRLAASFAQVCRLPCFGGSDAHCPQEVGNGYTCVEADALTAQAVKTALLSGCARAQGTRSRAWYAARSQLIKRRKTGAKPLSYVKWAAFAAKCCAQDIFWRGD
;
A
#
# COMPACT_ATOMS: atom_id res chain seq x y z
N VAL A 1 -2.88 -3.23 9.00
CA VAL A 1 -3.76 -4.37 9.36
C VAL A 1 -4.24 -5.07 8.11
N SER A 2 -4.25 -6.41 8.08
CA SER A 2 -4.82 -7.20 7.00
C SER A 2 -6.25 -7.60 7.34
N THR A 3 -7.21 -7.21 6.51
CA THR A 3 -8.64 -7.49 6.72
C THR A 3 -9.25 -8.24 5.54
N GLN A 4 -10.50 -8.67 5.66
CA GLN A 4 -11.24 -9.36 4.59
C GLN A 4 -11.54 -8.46 3.37
N LEU A 5 -11.58 -7.13 3.52
CA LEU A 5 -11.78 -6.19 2.41
C LEU A 5 -10.49 -5.64 1.81
N GLY A 6 -9.36 -5.88 2.46
CA GLY A 6 -8.04 -5.40 2.03
C GLY A 6 -7.15 -5.00 3.21
N HIS A 7 -6.02 -4.38 2.89
CA HIS A 7 -5.14 -3.86 3.91
C HIS A 7 -5.56 -2.43 4.31
N LEU A 8 -5.56 -2.16 5.62
CA LEU A 8 -5.74 -0.82 6.17
C LEU A 8 -4.43 -0.32 6.78
N LEU A 9 -4.11 0.93 6.51
CA LEU A 9 -3.10 1.71 7.21
C LEU A 9 -3.83 2.56 8.26
N GLY A 10 -3.45 2.42 9.52
CA GLY A 10 -3.85 3.33 10.59
C GLY A 10 -2.77 4.40 10.74
N LEU A 11 -3.05 5.62 10.34
CA LEU A 11 -2.14 6.75 10.54
C LEU A 11 -2.51 7.48 11.82
N PHE A 12 -1.51 8.04 12.51
CA PHE A 12 -1.69 8.77 13.79
C PHE A 12 -2.33 7.93 14.92
N VAL A 13 -2.13 6.62 14.89
CA VAL A 13 -2.57 5.71 15.96
C VAL A 13 -1.48 5.56 17.03
N ALA A 14 -1.87 5.48 18.29
CA ALA A 14 -0.96 5.32 19.42
C ALA A 14 -0.79 3.86 19.86
N GLY A 15 -1.72 2.99 19.50
CA GLY A 15 -1.75 1.60 19.92
C GLY A 15 -2.01 0.60 18.80
N PRO A 16 -1.88 -0.69 19.08
CA PRO A 16 -2.10 -1.73 18.07
C PRO A 16 -3.55 -1.80 17.61
N VAL A 17 -3.73 -2.22 16.35
CA VAL A 17 -5.04 -2.55 15.78
C VAL A 17 -5.02 -4.05 15.52
N ASP A 18 -5.45 -4.83 16.54
CA ASP A 18 -5.38 -6.29 16.53
C ASP A 18 -6.74 -6.92 16.21
N THR A 19 -7.12 -6.84 14.96
CA THR A 19 -8.32 -7.49 14.41
C THR A 19 -8.14 -7.75 12.92
N ARG A 20 -8.93 -8.66 12.37
CA ARG A 20 -9.03 -8.90 10.91
C ARG A 20 -10.36 -8.46 10.34
N ASP A 21 -11.28 -8.04 11.18
CA ASP A 21 -12.53 -7.43 10.74
C ASP A 21 -12.27 -6.00 10.30
N PHE A 22 -12.71 -5.67 9.08
CA PHE A 22 -12.47 -4.35 8.48
C PHE A 22 -13.15 -3.23 9.29
N PHE A 23 -14.41 -3.43 9.65
CA PHE A 23 -15.22 -2.41 10.32
C PHE A 23 -14.70 -2.15 11.73
N GLN A 24 -14.38 -3.21 12.45
CA GLN A 24 -13.75 -3.12 13.77
C GLN A 24 -12.37 -2.46 13.70
N ALA A 25 -11.57 -2.76 12.67
CA ALA A 25 -10.26 -2.12 12.50
C ALA A 25 -10.40 -0.60 12.30
N VAL A 26 -11.36 -0.16 11.49
CA VAL A 26 -11.64 1.27 11.30
C VAL A 26 -12.09 1.92 12.60
N GLU A 27 -13.00 1.29 13.34
CA GLU A 27 -13.47 1.77 14.65
C GLU A 27 -12.31 1.96 15.64
N ILE A 28 -11.40 0.98 15.74
CA ILE A 28 -10.22 1.07 16.61
C ILE A 28 -9.27 2.20 16.15
N ILE A 29 -9.08 2.38 14.84
CA ILE A 29 -8.25 3.47 14.29
C ILE A 29 -8.87 4.82 14.62
N HIS A 30 -10.16 5.01 14.35
CA HIS A 30 -10.87 6.26 14.64
C HIS A 30 -10.98 6.53 16.15
N GLY A 31 -11.19 5.51 16.97
CA GLY A 31 -11.22 5.62 18.44
C GLY A 31 -9.89 6.12 19.03
N GLN A 32 -8.78 5.95 18.33
CA GLN A 32 -7.47 6.51 18.68
C GLN A 32 -7.25 7.91 18.08
N GLY A 33 -8.23 8.48 17.39
CA GLY A 33 -8.06 9.72 16.64
C GLY A 33 -7.23 9.55 15.37
N GLY A 34 -7.05 8.34 14.87
CA GLY A 34 -6.28 8.02 13.68
C GLY A 34 -7.05 8.25 12.37
N LEU A 35 -6.39 8.00 11.24
CA LEU A 35 -6.98 7.96 9.90
C LEU A 35 -6.92 6.54 9.35
N ALA A 36 -8.04 6.05 8.82
CA ALA A 36 -8.16 4.76 8.17
C ALA A 36 -7.96 4.90 6.65
N VAL A 37 -6.81 4.47 6.13
CA VAL A 37 -6.46 4.58 4.71
C VAL A 37 -6.43 3.18 4.08
N LEU A 38 -7.18 2.98 3.02
CA LEU A 38 -7.22 1.71 2.28
C LEU A 38 -5.96 1.58 1.41
N ALA A 39 -5.11 0.60 1.73
CA ALA A 39 -3.86 0.36 1.02
C ALA A 39 -4.07 -0.47 -0.25
N HIS A 40 -3.39 -0.10 -1.34
CA HIS A 40 -3.31 -0.80 -2.64
C HIS A 40 -4.58 -1.62 -3.02
N PRO A 41 -5.77 -1.01 -3.07
CA PRO A 41 -7.06 -1.70 -3.13
C PRO A 41 -7.25 -2.61 -4.35
N PHE A 42 -6.50 -2.36 -5.43
CA PHE A 42 -6.59 -3.10 -6.69
C PHE A 42 -5.39 -4.01 -6.97
N GLU A 43 -4.55 -4.30 -5.97
CA GLU A 43 -3.37 -5.15 -6.16
C GLU A 43 -3.72 -6.57 -6.65
N HIS A 44 -4.89 -7.07 -6.30
CA HIS A 44 -5.32 -8.45 -6.59
C HIS A 44 -6.62 -8.56 -7.37
N SER A 45 -7.40 -7.50 -7.51
CA SER A 45 -8.72 -7.52 -8.15
C SER A 45 -9.06 -6.18 -8.77
N ARG A 46 -9.71 -6.21 -9.93
CA ARG A 46 -10.27 -5.02 -10.59
C ARG A 46 -11.66 -4.64 -10.09
N ASP A 47 -12.27 -5.50 -9.28
CA ASP A 47 -13.60 -5.26 -8.73
C ASP A 47 -13.57 -4.23 -7.61
N GLY A 48 -13.98 -3.01 -7.93
CA GLY A 48 -14.16 -1.92 -6.98
C GLY A 48 -15.48 -1.97 -6.22
N ALA A 49 -16.50 -2.67 -6.76
CA ALA A 49 -17.82 -2.72 -6.12
C ALA A 49 -17.76 -3.39 -4.73
N ARG A 50 -16.86 -4.36 -4.55
CA ARG A 50 -16.60 -5.00 -3.25
C ARG A 50 -16.19 -4.02 -2.14
N LEU A 51 -15.69 -2.83 -2.51
CA LEU A 51 -15.22 -1.80 -1.58
C LEU A 51 -16.33 -0.81 -1.19
N ALA A 52 -17.48 -0.85 -1.86
CA ALA A 52 -18.56 0.10 -1.62
C ALA A 52 -18.98 0.23 -0.14
N PRO A 53 -19.08 -0.87 0.64
CA PRO A 53 -19.43 -0.76 2.08
C PRO A 53 -18.33 -0.06 2.91
N ALA A 54 -17.09 -0.06 2.44
CA ALA A 54 -15.95 0.54 3.14
C ALA A 54 -15.88 2.08 2.91
N VAL A 55 -16.29 2.55 1.73
CA VAL A 55 -16.11 3.95 1.29
C VAL A 55 -16.51 4.99 2.32
N PRO A 56 -17.69 4.92 2.97
CA PRO A 56 -18.11 5.94 3.93
C PRO A 56 -17.26 6.02 5.20
N LEU A 57 -16.43 5.02 5.44
CA LEU A 57 -15.64 4.87 6.66
C LEU A 57 -14.15 5.17 6.45
N LEU A 58 -13.74 5.40 5.18
CA LEU A 58 -12.35 5.64 4.83
C LEU A 58 -12.02 7.13 4.88
N ASP A 59 -10.86 7.45 5.44
CA ASP A 59 -10.25 8.78 5.39
C ASP A 59 -9.37 8.97 4.15
N GLY A 60 -9.12 7.91 3.39
CA GLY A 60 -8.40 8.00 2.14
C GLY A 60 -8.03 6.65 1.52
N VAL A 61 -7.39 6.74 0.36
CA VAL A 61 -6.99 5.58 -0.45
C VAL A 61 -5.55 5.75 -0.92
N GLU A 62 -4.76 4.70 -0.83
CA GLU A 62 -3.45 4.64 -1.45
C GLU A 62 -3.62 4.48 -2.97
N VAL A 63 -3.45 5.59 -3.69
CA VAL A 63 -3.59 5.64 -5.15
C VAL A 63 -2.26 5.40 -5.86
N TRP A 64 -1.14 5.55 -5.16
CA TRP A 64 0.17 5.16 -5.61
C TRP A 64 0.80 4.19 -4.62
N ASN A 65 1.00 2.96 -5.05
CA ASN A 65 1.77 1.96 -4.33
C ASN A 65 2.87 1.46 -5.26
N SER A 66 4.13 1.55 -4.83
CA SER A 66 5.28 1.24 -5.69
C SER A 66 5.34 -0.23 -6.12
N ARG A 67 4.59 -1.12 -5.51
CA ARG A 67 4.57 -2.57 -5.81
C ARG A 67 3.29 -3.07 -6.46
N ALA A 68 2.18 -2.31 -6.38
CA ALA A 68 0.85 -2.80 -6.77
C ALA A 68 0.77 -3.20 -8.25
N ASP A 69 1.27 -2.36 -9.15
CA ASP A 69 1.20 -2.61 -10.60
C ASP A 69 1.98 -3.86 -11.04
N ARG A 70 2.87 -4.38 -10.19
CA ARG A 70 3.59 -5.62 -10.46
C ARG A 70 2.68 -6.86 -10.41
N LYS A 71 1.65 -6.83 -9.58
CA LYS A 71 0.71 -7.96 -9.43
C LYS A 71 -0.47 -7.82 -10.37
N LEU A 72 -1.04 -6.64 -10.46
CA LEU A 72 -2.10 -6.31 -11.39
C LEU A 72 -1.73 -5.05 -12.15
N ARG A 73 -1.54 -5.18 -13.46
CA ARG A 73 -1.28 -4.03 -14.32
C ARG A 73 -2.37 -2.97 -14.15
N ASP A 74 -2.00 -1.70 -14.07
CA ASP A 74 -2.88 -0.56 -13.85
C ASP A 74 -3.55 -0.49 -12.47
N ALA A 75 -3.07 -1.23 -11.46
CA ALA A 75 -3.64 -1.19 -10.11
C ALA A 75 -3.68 0.24 -9.53
N ASN A 76 -2.60 1.00 -9.70
CA ASN A 76 -2.51 2.39 -9.26
C ASN A 76 -3.51 3.29 -10.01
N ARG A 77 -3.66 3.11 -11.33
CA ARG A 77 -4.63 3.88 -12.13
C ARG A 77 -6.06 3.58 -11.70
N LEU A 78 -6.38 2.32 -11.41
CA LEU A 78 -7.70 1.94 -10.88
C LEU A 78 -7.94 2.55 -9.49
N ALA A 79 -6.93 2.57 -8.62
CA ALA A 79 -7.03 3.18 -7.30
C ALA A 79 -7.24 4.69 -7.39
N ALA A 80 -6.55 5.38 -8.29
CA ALA A 80 -6.74 6.81 -8.53
C ALA A 80 -8.15 7.13 -9.06
N SER A 81 -8.65 6.34 -10.02
CA SER A 81 -10.03 6.48 -10.53
C SER A 81 -11.07 6.22 -9.43
N PHE A 82 -10.85 5.21 -8.61
CA PHE A 82 -11.72 4.91 -7.47
C PHE A 82 -11.76 6.05 -6.45
N ALA A 83 -10.59 6.57 -6.06
CA ALA A 83 -10.49 7.69 -5.12
C ALA A 83 -11.22 8.93 -5.66
N GLN A 84 -11.08 9.22 -6.97
CA GLN A 84 -11.76 10.34 -7.63
C GLN A 84 -13.29 10.18 -7.61
N VAL A 85 -13.80 9.00 -7.98
CA VAL A 85 -15.24 8.71 -7.98
C VAL A 85 -15.83 8.79 -6.57
N CYS A 86 -15.10 8.24 -5.57
CA CYS A 86 -15.55 8.23 -4.18
C CYS A 86 -15.21 9.53 -3.43
N ARG A 87 -14.52 10.48 -4.05
CA ARG A 87 -14.07 11.75 -3.44
C ARG A 87 -13.22 11.53 -2.18
N LEU A 88 -12.36 10.51 -2.20
CA LEU A 88 -11.47 10.17 -1.09
C LEU A 88 -10.11 10.85 -1.25
N PRO A 89 -9.47 11.32 -0.17
CA PRO A 89 -8.10 11.79 -0.17
C PRO A 89 -7.12 10.73 -0.71
N CYS A 90 -6.10 11.20 -1.45
CA CYS A 90 -5.14 10.37 -2.16
C CYS A 90 -3.83 10.23 -1.37
N PHE A 91 -3.40 8.99 -1.17
CA PHE A 91 -2.15 8.67 -0.49
C PHE A 91 -1.19 7.90 -1.40
N GLY A 92 0.10 8.02 -1.13
CA GLY A 92 1.15 7.25 -1.77
C GLY A 92 2.00 6.52 -0.75
N GLY A 93 2.39 5.28 -1.06
CA GLY A 93 3.24 4.47 -0.23
C GLY A 93 4.21 3.59 -1.02
N SER A 94 5.35 3.27 -0.41
CA SER A 94 6.36 2.42 -1.04
C SER A 94 6.02 0.93 -0.95
N ASP A 95 5.21 0.52 0.02
CA ASP A 95 4.99 -0.89 0.37
C ASP A 95 6.32 -1.67 0.51
N ALA A 96 7.29 -1.00 1.14
CA ALA A 96 8.66 -1.48 1.23
C ALA A 96 8.77 -2.77 2.05
N HIS A 97 9.39 -3.79 1.47
CA HIS A 97 9.71 -5.06 2.13
C HIS A 97 11.23 -5.26 2.29
N CYS A 98 12.01 -4.32 1.81
CA CYS A 98 13.44 -4.21 2.04
C CYS A 98 13.86 -2.72 2.05
N PRO A 99 15.02 -2.39 2.67
CA PRO A 99 15.45 -0.99 2.83
C PRO A 99 15.52 -0.19 1.52
N GLN A 100 15.85 -0.84 0.40
CA GLN A 100 16.00 -0.20 -0.91
C GLN A 100 14.67 0.25 -1.53
N GLU A 101 13.54 -0.17 -0.99
CA GLU A 101 12.21 0.23 -1.45
C GLU A 101 11.65 1.42 -0.65
N VAL A 102 12.24 1.74 0.49
CA VAL A 102 11.79 2.87 1.33
C VAL A 102 11.93 4.18 0.55
N GLY A 103 10.84 4.94 0.48
CA GLY A 103 10.79 6.20 -0.26
C GLY A 103 10.49 6.06 -1.76
N ASN A 104 10.34 4.84 -2.30
CA ASN A 104 9.91 4.67 -3.70
C ASN A 104 8.49 5.20 -3.95
N GLY A 105 7.64 5.20 -2.93
CA GLY A 105 6.32 5.81 -2.96
C GLY A 105 6.10 6.60 -1.67
N TYR A 106 5.49 7.76 -1.78
CA TYR A 106 5.28 8.67 -0.67
C TYR A 106 4.11 9.63 -0.93
N THR A 107 3.65 10.27 0.13
CA THR A 107 2.66 11.34 0.08
C THR A 107 3.36 12.67 0.35
N CYS A 108 3.32 13.60 -0.61
CA CYS A 108 3.68 15.00 -0.38
C CYS A 108 2.49 15.73 0.23
N VAL A 109 2.75 16.50 1.25
CA VAL A 109 1.73 17.27 1.97
C VAL A 109 2.20 18.71 2.15
N GLU A 110 1.33 19.67 1.86
CA GLU A 110 1.53 21.07 2.19
C GLU A 110 0.76 21.39 3.48
N ALA A 111 1.48 21.58 4.58
CA ALA A 111 0.90 21.82 5.89
C ALA A 111 1.41 23.16 6.46
N ASP A 112 0.56 23.89 7.17
CA ASP A 112 0.88 25.19 7.75
C ASP A 112 1.94 25.13 8.86
N ALA A 113 2.14 23.93 9.43
CA ALA A 113 3.12 23.69 10.48
C ALA A 113 3.58 22.23 10.50
N LEU A 114 4.79 21.96 11.03
CA LEU A 114 5.34 20.61 11.23
C LEU A 114 4.80 19.98 12.52
N THR A 115 3.47 19.93 12.66
CA THR A 115 2.79 19.27 13.77
C THR A 115 1.91 18.14 13.23
N ALA A 116 1.71 17.08 14.02
CA ALA A 116 0.84 15.97 13.64
C ALA A 116 -0.57 16.43 13.27
N GLN A 117 -1.11 17.42 13.99
CA GLN A 117 -2.45 17.95 13.72
C GLN A 117 -2.50 18.72 12.40
N ALA A 118 -1.52 19.59 12.10
CA ALA A 118 -1.48 20.32 10.83
C ALA A 118 -1.33 19.38 9.64
N VAL A 119 -0.43 18.38 9.74
CA VAL A 119 -0.27 17.37 8.71
C VAL A 119 -1.56 16.55 8.51
N LYS A 120 -2.22 16.14 9.59
CA LYS A 120 -3.50 15.40 9.52
C LYS A 120 -4.58 16.22 8.83
N THR A 121 -4.71 17.50 9.18
CA THR A 121 -5.66 18.42 8.54
C THR A 121 -5.37 18.57 7.05
N ALA A 122 -4.12 18.77 6.68
CA ALA A 122 -3.69 18.91 5.29
C ALA A 122 -3.93 17.62 4.46
N LEU A 123 -3.73 16.43 5.05
CA LEU A 123 -4.03 15.16 4.40
C LEU A 123 -5.52 15.02 4.05
N LEU A 124 -6.41 15.48 4.94
CA LEU A 124 -7.87 15.38 4.74
C LEU A 124 -8.43 16.48 3.83
N SER A 125 -7.77 17.64 3.75
CA SER A 125 -8.23 18.79 2.94
C SER A 125 -7.91 18.69 1.46
N GLY A 126 -7.26 17.59 1.00
CA GLY A 126 -6.85 17.43 -0.38
C GLY A 126 -5.53 18.13 -0.75
N CYS A 127 -4.80 18.68 0.23
CA CYS A 127 -3.46 19.26 0.07
C CYS A 127 -2.37 18.17 0.00
N ALA A 128 -2.75 16.93 -0.23
CA ALA A 128 -1.85 15.79 -0.33
C ALA A 128 -1.74 15.28 -1.77
N ARG A 129 -0.54 14.90 -2.19
CA ARG A 129 -0.28 14.33 -3.52
C ARG A 129 0.52 13.04 -3.39
N ALA A 130 -0.02 11.95 -3.94
CA ALA A 130 0.68 10.69 -4.05
C ALA A 130 1.74 10.77 -5.16
N GLN A 131 2.97 10.39 -4.85
CA GLN A 131 4.09 10.39 -5.79
C GLN A 131 4.98 9.17 -5.59
N GLY A 132 5.79 8.87 -6.60
CA GLY A 132 6.79 7.83 -6.47
C GLY A 132 7.26 7.22 -7.77
N THR A 133 8.05 6.19 -7.62
CA THR A 133 8.54 5.32 -8.68
C THR A 133 8.14 3.88 -8.40
N ARG A 134 8.04 3.06 -9.44
CA ARG A 134 7.75 1.62 -9.27
C ARG A 134 8.95 0.91 -8.65
N SER A 135 8.69 0.05 -7.68
CA SER A 135 9.70 -0.86 -7.13
C SER A 135 10.09 -1.90 -8.17
N ARG A 136 11.40 -2.16 -8.28
CA ARG A 136 11.92 -3.23 -9.14
C ARG A 136 11.39 -4.59 -8.68
N ALA A 137 11.03 -5.43 -9.64
CA ALA A 137 10.53 -6.78 -9.36
C ALA A 137 11.56 -7.64 -8.59
N TRP A 138 12.86 -7.39 -8.81
CA TRP A 138 13.94 -8.00 -8.05
C TRP A 138 13.80 -7.85 -6.52
N TYR A 139 13.33 -6.71 -6.03
CA TYR A 139 13.16 -6.51 -4.59
C TYR A 139 12.09 -7.44 -3.98
N ALA A 140 11.10 -7.84 -4.76
CA ALA A 140 10.17 -8.87 -4.32
C ALA A 140 10.84 -10.24 -4.15
N ALA A 141 11.72 -10.63 -5.07
CA ALA A 141 12.50 -11.86 -4.94
C ALA A 141 13.44 -11.79 -3.73
N ARG A 142 14.11 -10.65 -3.53
CA ARG A 142 15.00 -10.41 -2.39
C ARG A 142 14.25 -10.50 -1.06
N SER A 143 13.10 -9.86 -0.91
CA SER A 143 12.31 -9.90 0.32
C SER A 143 11.85 -11.32 0.65
N GLN A 144 11.46 -12.09 -0.35
CA GLN A 144 11.13 -13.50 -0.18
C GLN A 144 12.33 -14.36 0.21
N LEU A 145 13.54 -14.07 -0.28
CA LEU A 145 14.76 -14.75 0.13
C LEU A 145 15.07 -14.51 1.61
N ILE A 146 14.98 -13.24 2.03
CA ILE A 146 15.18 -12.85 3.43
C ILE A 146 14.20 -13.59 4.34
N LYS A 147 12.91 -13.64 3.96
CA LYS A 147 11.90 -14.38 4.71
C LYS A 147 12.25 -15.85 4.83
N ARG A 148 12.67 -16.54 3.73
CA ARG A 148 13.05 -17.95 3.73
C ARG A 148 14.21 -18.24 4.64
N ARG A 149 15.24 -17.36 4.62
CA ARG A 149 16.41 -17.49 5.51
C ARG A 149 16.01 -17.38 6.99
N LYS A 150 15.16 -16.41 7.32
CA LYS A 150 14.68 -16.20 8.70
C LYS A 150 13.81 -17.35 9.22
N THR A 151 13.04 -18.01 8.35
CA THR A 151 12.10 -19.09 8.75
C THR A 151 12.69 -20.48 8.62
N GLY A 152 13.97 -20.65 8.25
CA GLY A 152 14.58 -21.96 8.06
C GLY A 152 13.90 -22.79 6.97
N ALA A 153 13.53 -22.17 5.86
CA ALA A 153 12.75 -22.81 4.80
C ALA A 153 13.46 -24.02 4.19
N LYS A 154 12.68 -25.06 3.81
CA LYS A 154 13.19 -26.31 3.22
C LYS A 154 13.92 -26.06 1.89
N PRO A 155 14.96 -26.85 1.54
CA PRO A 155 15.78 -26.69 0.31
C PRO A 155 14.96 -26.54 -0.98
N LEU A 156 13.93 -27.34 -1.17
CA LEU A 156 13.04 -27.30 -2.36
C LEU A 156 12.39 -25.92 -2.56
N SER A 157 12.16 -25.17 -1.47
CA SER A 157 11.58 -23.81 -1.56
C SER A 157 12.53 -22.80 -2.20
N TYR A 158 13.85 -23.05 -2.15
CA TYR A 158 14.86 -22.20 -2.79
C TYR A 158 14.91 -22.42 -4.31
N VAL A 159 14.64 -23.64 -4.78
CA VAL A 159 14.48 -23.90 -6.23
C VAL A 159 13.32 -23.09 -6.80
N LYS A 160 12.17 -23.14 -6.13
CA LYS A 160 10.98 -22.33 -6.50
C LYS A 160 11.28 -20.83 -6.44
N TRP A 161 12.05 -20.41 -5.43
CA TRP A 161 12.48 -19.03 -5.31
C TRP A 161 13.41 -18.62 -6.46
N ALA A 162 14.36 -19.45 -6.87
CA ALA A 162 15.27 -19.15 -7.97
C ALA A 162 14.52 -18.92 -9.30
N ALA A 163 13.53 -19.76 -9.61
CA ALA A 163 12.66 -19.57 -10.77
C ALA A 163 11.87 -18.25 -10.68
N PHE A 164 11.34 -17.92 -9.51
CA PHE A 164 10.67 -16.64 -9.28
C PHE A 164 11.62 -15.44 -9.42
N ALA A 165 12.85 -15.55 -8.90
CA ALA A 165 13.87 -14.50 -9.01
C ALA A 165 14.28 -14.27 -10.47
N ALA A 166 14.47 -15.32 -11.27
CA ALA A 166 14.74 -15.21 -12.70
C ALA A 166 13.60 -14.48 -13.43
N LYS A 167 12.33 -14.81 -13.12
CA LYS A 167 11.16 -14.08 -13.65
C LYS A 167 11.20 -12.61 -13.28
N CYS A 168 11.53 -12.26 -12.01
CA CYS A 168 11.62 -10.88 -11.56
C CYS A 168 12.73 -10.12 -12.30
N CYS A 169 13.89 -10.73 -12.51
CA CYS A 169 14.98 -10.12 -13.29
C CYS A 169 14.54 -9.85 -14.74
N ALA A 170 13.88 -10.81 -15.37
CA ALA A 170 13.34 -10.64 -16.72
C ALA A 170 12.33 -9.48 -16.76
N GLN A 171 11.41 -9.40 -15.80
CA GLN A 171 10.46 -8.29 -15.69
C GLN A 171 11.18 -6.93 -15.62
N ASP A 172 12.23 -6.82 -14.80
CA ASP A 172 13.01 -5.57 -14.65
C ASP A 172 13.75 -5.16 -15.94
N ILE A 173 14.10 -6.13 -16.81
CA ILE A 173 14.73 -5.86 -18.11
C ILE A 173 13.71 -5.36 -19.12
N PHE A 174 12.56 -6.03 -19.21
CA PHE A 174 11.53 -5.73 -20.20
C PHE A 174 10.64 -4.55 -19.81
N TRP A 175 10.58 -4.16 -18.55
CA TRP A 175 9.73 -3.08 -18.06
C TRP A 175 10.50 -1.74 -17.91
N ARG A 176 11.57 -1.54 -18.65
CA ARG A 176 12.36 -0.29 -18.66
C ARG A 176 11.76 0.84 -19.51
N GLY A 177 10.49 0.75 -19.88
CA GLY A 177 9.89 1.69 -20.79
C GLY A 177 8.51 2.17 -20.40
N ASP A 178 8.37 2.93 -19.32
CA ASP A 178 7.28 3.90 -19.11
C ASP A 178 7.71 4.90 -18.04
#